data_447a9e025d0120c15a908343c45972db
#
_entry.id   447a9e025d0120c15a908343c45972db
#
_cell.length_a   1.000
_cell.length_b   1.000
_cell.length_c   1.000
_cell.angle_alpha   90.00
_cell.angle_beta   90.00
_cell.angle_gamma   90.00
#
_symmetry.space_group_name_H-M   'P 1'
#
loop_
_entity.id
_entity.type
_entity.pdbx_description
1 polymer ?
#
loop_
_entity_poly.entity_id
_entity_poly.type
_entity_poly.pdbx_seq_one_letter_code
_entity_poly.pdbx_strand_id
1 'polypeptide(L)'
;MTTAARLAVPLSAPDVGERELCYVEDVMRSGQLSLGPMLPRFEDKFAATIGRKYAIAVNSGTSALHLCVRAADIRAGHEVITTSFSFVASTNCLLYENAVPVFVDIDPMTLNISVARIREFLRECCDRDGRGCVINRQTGREVKGILPVHVFGLPCDMQTIRELADEYSLAVIEDSCEAIGATYRGKQAGTFGDMSCFAFYPNKQMTAGEGGMIVTDEARFARLCRSMRNQGRGEDGSWLHHERVGYNYRLSDIHCALGLAQVERLGELLVKRDRVARTYDRILAGIPHMRRLQDVAGAKRSWFVYIVQLAPHIGQDKRDRILQRLRIAGIGCQAYFPAIHRQPFLKDLVHLPLGRLHETEIASDRCLALPFFSNLKTEQIEYVAETLREAVVSECGAAEIPTVTQNPFCETESTLREQV
;
A
#
# COMPACT_ATOMS: atom_id res chain seq x y z
N MET A 1 0.99 4.31 37.69
CA MET A 1 0.32 4.60 36.43
C MET A 1 1.05 5.78 35.80
N THR A 2 1.98 5.53 34.91
CA THR A 2 2.69 6.58 34.16
C THR A 2 1.72 7.19 33.18
N THR A 3 1.34 8.44 33.38
CA THR A 3 0.62 9.26 32.39
C THR A 3 1.42 9.25 31.09
N ALA A 4 0.98 8.50 30.10
CA ALA A 4 1.56 8.57 28.77
C ALA A 4 1.54 10.04 28.32
N ALA A 5 2.70 10.62 28.11
CA ALA A 5 2.83 11.99 27.63
C ALA A 5 1.97 12.12 26.35
N ARG A 6 1.01 13.05 26.36
CA ARG A 6 0.13 13.28 25.20
C ARG A 6 1.02 13.76 24.06
N LEU A 7 1.05 12.99 22.94
CA LEU A 7 1.83 13.39 21.77
C LEU A 7 1.40 14.78 21.32
N ALA A 8 2.36 15.69 21.19
CA ALA A 8 2.08 17.05 20.70
C ALA A 8 1.60 17.04 19.24
N VAL A 9 2.14 16.11 18.41
CA VAL A 9 1.75 15.92 17.01
C VAL A 9 1.60 14.42 16.76
N PRO A 10 0.38 13.87 16.63
CA PRO A 10 0.18 12.45 16.36
C PRO A 10 0.65 12.09 14.94
N LEU A 11 1.04 10.82 14.73
CA LEU A 11 1.45 10.33 13.41
C LEU A 11 0.35 10.48 12.35
N SER A 12 -0.91 10.24 12.74
CA SER A 12 -2.09 10.37 11.88
C SER A 12 -3.33 10.74 12.69
N ALA A 13 -4.31 11.34 12.02
CA ALA A 13 -5.64 11.61 12.57
C ALA A 13 -6.66 11.57 11.43
N PRO A 14 -7.82 10.92 11.61
CA PRO A 14 -8.88 10.92 10.62
C PRO A 14 -9.55 12.30 10.53
N ASP A 15 -10.08 12.64 9.35
CA ASP A 15 -10.92 13.81 9.13
C ASP A 15 -12.37 13.37 9.08
N VAL A 16 -13.06 13.45 10.21
CA VAL A 16 -14.47 13.09 10.40
C VAL A 16 -15.25 14.35 10.77
N GLY A 17 -16.41 14.54 10.14
CA GLY A 17 -17.27 15.72 10.35
C GLY A 17 -18.74 15.36 10.49
N GLU A 18 -19.61 16.38 10.35
CA GLU A 18 -21.05 16.25 10.56
C GLU A 18 -21.72 15.25 9.60
N ARG A 19 -21.23 15.14 8.35
CA ARG A 19 -21.79 14.21 7.38
C ARG A 19 -21.62 12.75 7.84
N GLU A 20 -20.44 12.41 8.31
CA GLU A 20 -20.12 11.08 8.83
C GLU A 20 -20.98 10.78 10.07
N LEU A 21 -21.10 11.73 10.98
CA LEU A 21 -21.94 11.59 12.18
C LEU A 21 -23.40 11.36 11.81
N CYS A 22 -23.95 12.15 10.90
CA CYS A 22 -25.33 12.03 10.43
C CYS A 22 -25.62 10.65 9.82
N TYR A 23 -24.75 10.18 8.90
CA TYR A 23 -24.96 8.88 8.23
C TYR A 23 -24.87 7.71 9.20
N VAL A 24 -23.96 7.76 10.17
CA VAL A 24 -23.84 6.73 11.22
C VAL A 24 -25.06 6.77 12.15
N GLU A 25 -25.51 7.95 12.53
CA GLU A 25 -26.72 8.13 13.36
C GLU A 25 -27.97 7.55 12.68
N ASP A 26 -28.15 7.79 11.38
CA ASP A 26 -29.26 7.22 10.60
C ASP A 26 -29.27 5.70 10.65
N VAL A 27 -28.11 5.06 10.52
CA VAL A 27 -27.98 3.60 10.65
C VAL A 27 -28.33 3.14 12.06
N MET A 28 -27.81 3.83 13.09
CA MET A 28 -28.12 3.48 14.48
C MET A 28 -29.62 3.60 14.79
N ARG A 29 -30.28 4.62 14.28
CA ARG A 29 -31.72 4.84 14.45
C ARG A 29 -32.57 3.81 13.68
N SER A 30 -32.08 3.32 12.53
CA SER A 30 -32.78 2.31 11.73
C SER A 30 -32.84 0.93 12.39
N GLY A 31 -31.90 0.63 13.30
CA GLY A 31 -31.71 -0.68 13.91
C GLY A 31 -31.12 -1.74 12.96
N GLN A 32 -30.90 -1.42 11.68
CA GLN A 32 -30.34 -2.36 10.70
C GLN A 32 -28.83 -2.18 10.58
N LEU A 33 -28.08 -2.80 11.48
CA LEU A 33 -26.65 -2.56 11.69
C LEU A 33 -25.74 -3.37 10.73
N SER A 34 -26.29 -4.33 9.98
CA SER A 34 -25.54 -5.20 9.06
C SER A 34 -26.42 -5.64 7.91
N LEU A 35 -25.83 -5.75 6.71
CA LEU A 35 -26.54 -6.11 5.46
C LEU A 35 -27.72 -5.16 5.17
N GLY A 36 -27.60 -3.91 5.54
CA GLY A 36 -28.57 -2.86 5.34
C GLY A 36 -28.34 -2.07 4.06
N PRO A 37 -29.06 -0.95 3.89
CA PRO A 37 -29.04 -0.17 2.63
C PRO A 37 -27.76 0.61 2.39
N MET A 38 -26.92 0.83 3.42
CA MET A 38 -25.68 1.58 3.24
C MET A 38 -24.61 0.76 2.51
N LEU A 39 -24.65 -0.57 2.64
CA LEU A 39 -23.70 -1.45 1.95
C LEU A 39 -23.75 -1.30 0.42
N PRO A 40 -24.87 -1.52 -0.29
CA PRO A 40 -24.92 -1.32 -1.74
C PRO A 40 -24.65 0.13 -2.14
N ARG A 41 -25.14 1.12 -1.41
CA ARG A 41 -24.87 2.53 -1.70
C ARG A 41 -23.38 2.86 -1.66
N PHE A 42 -22.65 2.33 -0.68
CA PHE A 42 -21.21 2.51 -0.57
C PHE A 42 -20.46 1.81 -1.71
N GLU A 43 -20.84 0.54 -2.03
CA GLU A 43 -20.25 -0.21 -3.15
C GLU A 43 -20.46 0.53 -4.48
N ASP A 44 -21.67 0.95 -4.80
CA ASP A 44 -22.01 1.66 -6.05
C ASP A 44 -21.25 2.98 -6.16
N LYS A 45 -21.25 3.78 -5.07
CA LYS A 45 -20.53 5.05 -5.05
C LYS A 45 -19.03 4.87 -5.23
N PHE A 46 -18.45 3.86 -4.58
CA PHE A 46 -17.02 3.58 -4.69
C PHE A 46 -16.65 3.06 -6.09
N ALA A 47 -17.43 2.13 -6.66
CA ALA A 47 -17.25 1.63 -8.02
C ALA A 47 -17.23 2.79 -9.03
N ALA A 48 -18.21 3.68 -8.95
CA ALA A 48 -18.30 4.87 -9.80
C ALA A 48 -17.11 5.83 -9.60
N THR A 49 -16.62 6.00 -8.35
CA THR A 49 -15.50 6.88 -8.02
C THR A 49 -14.18 6.37 -8.60
N ILE A 50 -13.95 5.06 -8.57
CA ILE A 50 -12.73 4.43 -9.13
C ILE A 50 -12.86 4.25 -10.66
N GLY A 51 -14.08 4.11 -11.19
CA GLY A 51 -14.34 3.82 -12.61
C GLY A 51 -14.30 2.33 -12.92
N ARG A 52 -14.79 1.48 -12.00
CA ARG A 52 -14.96 0.04 -12.18
C ARG A 52 -16.44 -0.36 -12.17
N LYS A 53 -16.78 -1.50 -12.74
CA LYS A 53 -18.17 -2.00 -12.79
C LYS A 53 -18.67 -2.49 -11.43
N TYR A 54 -17.82 -3.12 -10.66
CA TYR A 54 -18.19 -3.75 -9.39
C TYR A 54 -17.27 -3.31 -8.27
N ALA A 55 -17.85 -3.06 -7.11
CA ALA A 55 -17.17 -2.94 -5.84
C ALA A 55 -17.78 -3.91 -4.83
N ILE A 56 -16.97 -4.46 -3.95
CA ILE A 56 -17.38 -5.41 -2.92
C ILE A 56 -16.72 -5.00 -1.60
N ALA A 57 -17.52 -4.46 -0.69
CA ALA A 57 -17.05 -4.01 0.63
C ALA A 57 -16.78 -5.21 1.55
N VAL A 58 -15.66 -5.15 2.25
CA VAL A 58 -15.22 -6.17 3.22
C VAL A 58 -14.69 -5.49 4.48
N ASN A 59 -14.50 -6.27 5.55
CA ASN A 59 -14.15 -5.73 6.88
C ASN A 59 -12.71 -5.23 7.03
N SER A 60 -11.81 -5.47 6.04
CA SER A 60 -10.45 -4.93 6.04
C SER A 60 -9.80 -5.02 4.65
N GLY A 61 -8.73 -4.25 4.41
CA GLY A 61 -7.90 -4.40 3.21
C GLY A 61 -7.26 -5.77 3.11
N THR A 62 -6.86 -6.37 4.23
CA THR A 62 -6.31 -7.74 4.28
C THR A 62 -7.33 -8.77 3.81
N SER A 63 -8.59 -8.64 4.24
CA SER A 63 -9.68 -9.51 3.77
C SER A 63 -9.98 -9.30 2.28
N ALA A 64 -9.85 -8.07 1.77
CA ALA A 64 -9.97 -7.78 0.35
C ALA A 64 -8.91 -8.52 -0.46
N LEU A 65 -7.63 -8.36 -0.08
CA LEU A 65 -6.51 -9.07 -0.73
C LEU A 65 -6.69 -10.58 -0.68
N HIS A 66 -7.08 -11.14 0.46
CA HIS A 66 -7.29 -12.58 0.62
C HIS A 66 -8.39 -13.10 -0.31
N LEU A 67 -9.53 -12.41 -0.40
CA LEU A 67 -10.59 -12.82 -1.33
C LEU A 67 -10.17 -12.72 -2.79
N CYS A 68 -9.34 -11.74 -3.16
CA CYS A 68 -8.78 -11.65 -4.52
C CYS A 68 -7.85 -12.81 -4.83
N VAL A 69 -6.98 -13.22 -3.89
CA VAL A 69 -6.12 -14.40 -4.02
C VAL A 69 -6.96 -15.65 -4.26
N ARG A 70 -8.00 -15.85 -3.46
CA ARG A 70 -8.95 -16.97 -3.61
C ARG A 70 -9.69 -16.94 -4.94
N ALA A 71 -10.19 -15.76 -5.34
CA ALA A 71 -10.97 -15.61 -6.59
C ALA A 71 -10.10 -15.81 -7.84
N ALA A 72 -8.79 -15.47 -7.76
CA ALA A 72 -7.81 -15.74 -8.80
C ALA A 72 -7.34 -17.21 -8.86
N ASP A 73 -7.94 -18.10 -8.06
CA ASP A 73 -7.58 -19.52 -7.96
C ASP A 73 -6.11 -19.75 -7.57
N ILE A 74 -5.55 -18.83 -6.80
CA ILE A 74 -4.23 -18.97 -6.18
C ILE A 74 -4.39 -19.82 -4.92
N ARG A 75 -3.61 -20.90 -4.81
CA ARG A 75 -3.75 -21.92 -3.77
C ARG A 75 -2.41 -22.51 -3.35
N ALA A 76 -2.43 -23.49 -2.46
CA ALA A 76 -1.24 -24.15 -1.96
C ALA A 76 -0.29 -24.59 -3.08
N GLY A 77 0.99 -24.20 -2.93
CA GLY A 77 2.04 -24.52 -3.88
C GLY A 77 2.17 -23.58 -5.08
N HIS A 78 1.23 -22.65 -5.30
CA HIS A 78 1.40 -21.61 -6.31
C HIS A 78 2.35 -20.51 -5.79
N GLU A 79 3.05 -19.89 -6.71
CA GLU A 79 3.91 -18.73 -6.46
C GLU A 79 3.27 -17.44 -6.98
N VAL A 80 3.48 -16.33 -6.25
CA VAL A 80 3.03 -15.00 -6.65
C VAL A 80 4.16 -14.01 -6.50
N ILE A 81 4.48 -13.30 -7.58
CA ILE A 81 5.50 -12.26 -7.60
C ILE A 81 4.97 -11.04 -6.83
N THR A 82 5.73 -10.55 -5.86
CA THR A 82 5.38 -9.36 -5.08
C THR A 82 6.62 -8.64 -4.54
N THR A 83 6.43 -7.57 -3.79
CA THR A 83 7.50 -6.83 -3.13
C THR A 83 7.58 -7.15 -1.64
N SER A 84 8.79 -7.11 -1.11
CA SER A 84 9.01 -7.17 0.35
C SER A 84 8.98 -5.78 1.02
N PHE A 85 8.89 -4.70 0.25
CA PHE A 85 8.80 -3.34 0.78
C PHE A 85 7.36 -2.84 0.76
N SER A 86 6.56 -3.35 1.68
CA SER A 86 5.16 -2.93 1.88
C SER A 86 4.67 -3.32 3.28
N PHE A 87 3.38 -3.08 3.55
CA PHE A 87 2.74 -3.63 4.73
C PHE A 87 2.53 -5.14 4.58
N VAL A 88 2.68 -5.88 5.68
CA VAL A 88 2.69 -7.36 5.70
C VAL A 88 1.43 -8.02 5.13
N ALA A 89 0.31 -7.30 5.03
CA ALA A 89 -0.96 -7.83 4.51
C ALA A 89 -0.86 -8.33 3.06
N SER A 90 -0.03 -7.67 2.21
CA SER A 90 0.21 -8.08 0.82
C SER A 90 0.93 -9.44 0.70
N THR A 91 1.58 -9.89 1.76
CA THR A 91 2.20 -11.21 1.87
C THR A 91 1.30 -12.20 2.59
N ASN A 92 0.70 -11.79 3.72
CA ASN A 92 -0.14 -12.66 4.53
C ASN A 92 -1.33 -13.23 3.76
N CYS A 93 -1.92 -12.45 2.84
CA CYS A 93 -3.03 -12.92 2.01
C CYS A 93 -2.66 -14.13 1.13
N LEU A 94 -1.40 -14.26 0.73
CA LEU A 94 -0.86 -15.42 0.02
C LEU A 94 -0.66 -16.60 0.95
N LEU A 95 -0.08 -16.34 2.13
CA LEU A 95 0.19 -17.38 3.13
C LEU A 95 -1.09 -18.00 3.70
N TYR A 96 -2.20 -17.26 3.78
CA TYR A 96 -3.50 -17.80 4.17
C TYR A 96 -3.99 -18.94 3.24
N GLU A 97 -3.57 -18.90 1.97
CA GLU A 97 -3.87 -19.93 0.98
C GLU A 97 -2.71 -20.92 0.77
N ASN A 98 -1.69 -20.86 1.64
CA ASN A 98 -0.45 -21.65 1.50
C ASN A 98 0.24 -21.43 0.13
N ALA A 99 0.00 -20.29 -0.49
CA ALA A 99 0.76 -19.83 -1.65
C ALA A 99 2.08 -19.19 -1.20
N VAL A 100 3.06 -19.18 -2.09
CA VAL A 100 4.42 -18.75 -1.78
C VAL A 100 4.69 -17.37 -2.38
N PRO A 101 5.03 -16.35 -1.57
CA PRO A 101 5.47 -15.07 -2.12
C PRO A 101 6.85 -15.22 -2.76
N VAL A 102 6.98 -14.76 -4.00
CA VAL A 102 8.26 -14.57 -4.68
C VAL A 102 8.61 -13.10 -4.60
N PHE A 103 9.53 -12.76 -3.71
CA PHE A 103 9.96 -11.37 -3.58
C PHE A 103 10.97 -10.99 -4.64
N VAL A 104 10.66 -9.95 -5.39
CA VAL A 104 11.61 -9.24 -6.26
C VAL A 104 11.92 -7.86 -5.68
N ASP A 105 13.11 -7.33 -6.00
CA ASP A 105 13.54 -6.06 -5.43
C ASP A 105 12.75 -4.87 -5.96
N ILE A 106 12.86 -3.74 -5.29
CA ILE A 106 12.19 -2.48 -5.64
C ILE A 106 13.07 -1.63 -6.57
N ASP A 107 12.44 -0.68 -7.21
CA ASP A 107 13.12 0.45 -7.86
C ASP A 107 13.49 1.49 -6.80
N PRO A 108 14.77 1.90 -6.68
CA PRO A 108 15.24 2.81 -5.62
C PRO A 108 14.69 4.23 -5.71
N MET A 109 14.16 4.64 -6.87
CA MET A 109 13.60 5.98 -7.07
C MET A 109 12.13 6.05 -6.67
N THR A 110 11.36 5.02 -7.03
CA THR A 110 9.92 4.96 -6.78
C THR A 110 9.57 4.23 -5.50
N LEU A 111 10.43 3.35 -5.01
CA LEU A 111 10.24 2.38 -3.92
C LEU A 111 9.14 1.33 -4.21
N ASN A 112 8.61 1.32 -5.42
CA ASN A 112 7.68 0.31 -5.92
C ASN A 112 8.43 -0.91 -6.44
N ILE A 113 7.70 -2.02 -6.64
CA ILE A 113 8.24 -3.23 -7.24
C ILE A 113 8.95 -2.91 -8.57
N SER A 114 10.16 -3.41 -8.76
CA SER A 114 10.94 -3.18 -9.99
C SER A 114 10.44 -4.07 -11.13
N VAL A 115 9.89 -3.46 -12.19
CA VAL A 115 9.47 -4.19 -13.39
C VAL A 115 10.65 -4.87 -14.11
N ALA A 116 11.84 -4.32 -13.98
CA ALA A 116 13.07 -4.95 -14.50
C ALA A 116 13.35 -6.27 -13.76
N ARG A 117 13.18 -6.31 -12.43
CA ARG A 117 13.36 -7.53 -11.64
C ARG A 117 12.24 -8.55 -11.85
N ILE A 118 11.00 -8.11 -12.11
CA ILE A 118 9.91 -9.03 -12.52
C ILE A 118 10.30 -9.71 -13.84
N ARG A 119 10.75 -8.93 -14.84
CA ARG A 119 11.17 -9.45 -16.15
C ARG A 119 12.36 -10.41 -16.03
N GLU A 120 13.35 -10.05 -15.22
CA GLU A 120 14.53 -10.88 -14.95
C GLU A 120 14.09 -12.23 -14.34
N PHE A 121 13.26 -12.22 -13.29
CA PHE A 121 12.76 -13.44 -12.68
C PHE A 121 12.03 -14.34 -13.68
N LEU A 122 11.12 -13.77 -14.47
CA LEU A 122 10.34 -14.53 -15.44
C LEU A 122 11.23 -15.14 -16.55
N ARG A 123 12.24 -14.42 -17.01
CA ARG A 123 13.15 -14.90 -18.06
C ARG A 123 14.22 -15.85 -17.56
N GLU A 124 14.83 -15.52 -16.40
CA GLU A 124 16.03 -16.21 -15.92
C GLU A 124 15.70 -17.39 -14.98
N CYS A 125 14.51 -17.38 -14.33
CA CYS A 125 14.13 -18.39 -13.34
C CYS A 125 12.93 -19.26 -13.74
N CYS A 126 12.22 -18.93 -14.82
CA CYS A 126 10.99 -19.63 -15.19
C CYS A 126 11.05 -20.25 -16.58
N ASP A 127 10.28 -21.34 -16.76
CA ASP A 127 10.00 -21.97 -18.05
C ASP A 127 8.49 -22.13 -18.22
N ARG A 128 8.02 -22.43 -19.44
CA ARG A 128 6.64 -22.86 -19.70
C ARG A 128 6.56 -24.35 -19.74
N ASP A 129 5.61 -24.93 -19.03
CA ASP A 129 5.31 -26.36 -19.14
C ASP A 129 4.51 -26.68 -20.42
N GLY A 130 4.24 -27.97 -20.68
CA GLY A 130 3.48 -28.42 -21.84
C GLY A 130 2.01 -27.94 -21.90
N ARG A 131 1.50 -27.32 -20.82
CA ARG A 131 0.18 -26.70 -20.72
C ARG A 131 0.24 -25.17 -20.86
N GLY A 132 1.45 -24.61 -21.02
CA GLY A 132 1.70 -23.17 -21.08
C GLY A 132 1.77 -22.48 -19.73
N CYS A 133 1.72 -23.21 -18.59
CA CYS A 133 1.89 -22.65 -17.26
C CYS A 133 3.34 -22.20 -17.02
N VAL A 134 3.52 -21.11 -16.30
CA VAL A 134 4.83 -20.60 -15.92
C VAL A 134 5.33 -21.34 -14.69
N ILE A 135 6.44 -22.05 -14.83
CA ILE A 135 7.03 -22.87 -13.77
C ILE A 135 8.36 -22.29 -13.33
N ASN A 136 8.53 -22.01 -12.06
CA ASN A 136 9.81 -21.62 -11.49
C ASN A 136 10.73 -22.87 -11.46
N ARG A 137 11.86 -22.80 -12.19
CA ARG A 137 12.83 -23.91 -12.30
C ARG A 137 13.45 -24.33 -10.98
N GLN A 138 13.61 -23.39 -10.05
CA GLN A 138 14.26 -23.67 -8.75
C GLN A 138 13.34 -24.41 -7.79
N THR A 139 12.03 -24.18 -7.87
CA THR A 139 11.05 -24.74 -6.93
C THR A 139 10.13 -25.78 -7.56
N GLY A 140 10.04 -25.82 -8.88
CA GLY A 140 9.07 -26.63 -9.62
C GLY A 140 7.60 -26.15 -9.47
N ARG A 141 7.37 -24.97 -8.88
CA ARG A 141 6.03 -24.43 -8.62
C ARG A 141 5.54 -23.57 -9.76
N GLU A 142 4.21 -23.54 -9.93
CA GLU A 142 3.55 -22.66 -10.89
C GLU A 142 3.53 -21.22 -10.37
N VAL A 143 4.05 -20.28 -11.14
CA VAL A 143 3.89 -18.84 -10.91
C VAL A 143 2.52 -18.42 -11.44
N LYS A 144 1.63 -17.99 -10.55
CA LYS A 144 0.21 -17.77 -10.86
C LYS A 144 -0.18 -16.32 -11.05
N GLY A 145 0.59 -15.40 -10.50
CA GLY A 145 0.22 -13.98 -10.57
C GLY A 145 1.30 -13.02 -10.13
N ILE A 146 0.98 -11.76 -10.32
CA ILE A 146 1.74 -10.60 -9.83
C ILE A 146 0.84 -9.81 -8.89
N LEU A 147 1.34 -9.51 -7.68
CA LEU A 147 0.68 -8.65 -6.70
C LEU A 147 1.55 -7.40 -6.49
N PRO A 148 1.41 -6.37 -7.35
CA PRO A 148 2.07 -5.08 -7.16
C PRO A 148 1.39 -4.30 -6.04
N VAL A 149 2.19 -3.57 -5.26
CA VAL A 149 1.72 -2.66 -4.21
C VAL A 149 2.07 -1.23 -4.59
N HIS A 150 1.11 -0.31 -4.56
CA HIS A 150 1.32 1.12 -4.80
C HIS A 150 1.86 1.80 -3.54
N VAL A 151 3.15 1.60 -3.28
CA VAL A 151 3.80 2.00 -2.04
C VAL A 151 3.73 3.51 -1.85
N PHE A 152 3.29 3.93 -0.66
CA PHE A 152 3.14 5.34 -0.25
C PHE A 152 2.26 6.16 -1.20
N GLY A 153 1.30 5.49 -1.85
CA GLY A 153 0.34 6.14 -2.74
C GLY A 153 0.88 6.51 -4.13
N LEU A 154 2.07 6.05 -4.50
CA LEU A 154 2.62 6.19 -5.85
C LEU A 154 2.26 4.94 -6.67
N PRO A 155 1.54 5.04 -7.79
CA PRO A 155 1.26 3.90 -8.64
C PRO A 155 2.54 3.25 -9.19
N CYS A 156 2.56 1.91 -9.26
CA CYS A 156 3.57 1.15 -9.99
C CYS A 156 3.50 1.45 -11.50
N ASP A 157 4.50 1.04 -12.26
CA ASP A 157 4.43 0.98 -13.72
C ASP A 157 3.46 -0.14 -14.16
N MET A 158 2.16 0.17 -14.01
CA MET A 158 1.09 -0.80 -14.26
C MET A 158 0.97 -1.19 -15.73
N GLN A 159 1.43 -0.35 -16.66
CA GLN A 159 1.44 -0.72 -18.07
C GLN A 159 2.41 -1.87 -18.32
N THR A 160 3.66 -1.72 -17.90
CA THR A 160 4.67 -2.78 -18.08
C THR A 160 4.31 -4.03 -17.28
N ILE A 161 3.74 -3.89 -16.07
CA ILE A 161 3.26 -5.05 -15.29
C ILE A 161 2.15 -5.79 -16.04
N ARG A 162 1.20 -5.07 -16.65
CA ARG A 162 0.12 -5.70 -17.42
C ARG A 162 0.66 -6.41 -18.66
N GLU A 163 1.57 -5.76 -19.42
CA GLU A 163 2.22 -6.36 -20.58
C GLU A 163 2.93 -7.68 -20.23
N LEU A 164 3.69 -7.71 -19.13
CA LEU A 164 4.34 -8.92 -18.64
C LEU A 164 3.31 -9.98 -18.20
N ALA A 165 2.28 -9.57 -17.49
CA ALA A 165 1.23 -10.48 -17.04
C ALA A 165 0.47 -11.11 -18.21
N ASP A 166 0.18 -10.34 -19.27
CA ASP A 166 -0.46 -10.84 -20.49
C ASP A 166 0.46 -11.78 -21.26
N GLU A 167 1.76 -11.41 -21.41
CA GLU A 167 2.77 -12.27 -22.04
C GLU A 167 2.86 -13.63 -21.34
N TYR A 168 2.87 -13.65 -20.01
CA TYR A 168 3.06 -14.88 -19.23
C TYR A 168 1.73 -15.50 -18.73
N SER A 169 0.57 -14.95 -19.09
CA SER A 169 -0.76 -15.42 -18.67
C SER A 169 -0.93 -15.45 -17.13
N LEU A 170 -0.41 -14.42 -16.46
CA LEU A 170 -0.46 -14.26 -15.01
C LEU A 170 -1.63 -13.39 -14.58
N ALA A 171 -2.27 -13.73 -13.46
CA ALA A 171 -3.25 -12.85 -12.82
C ALA A 171 -2.57 -11.60 -12.21
N VAL A 172 -3.26 -10.45 -12.23
CA VAL A 172 -2.78 -9.23 -11.57
C VAL A 172 -3.76 -8.83 -10.48
N ILE A 173 -3.29 -8.88 -9.23
CA ILE A 173 -4.03 -8.38 -8.06
C ILE A 173 -3.35 -7.09 -7.62
N GLU A 174 -4.02 -5.95 -7.84
CA GLU A 174 -3.47 -4.63 -7.58
C GLU A 174 -3.73 -4.21 -6.13
N ASP A 175 -2.69 -4.12 -5.30
CA ASP A 175 -2.82 -3.60 -3.94
C ASP A 175 -2.77 -2.06 -3.97
N SER A 176 -3.96 -1.46 -4.00
CA SER A 176 -4.19 -0.02 -3.98
C SER A 176 -4.57 0.51 -2.59
N CYS A 177 -4.30 -0.25 -1.51
CA CYS A 177 -4.67 0.12 -0.13
C CYS A 177 -4.05 1.44 0.35
N GLU A 178 -3.07 1.96 -0.36
CA GLU A 178 -2.40 3.23 -0.06
C GLU A 178 -2.62 4.30 -1.15
N ALA A 179 -3.37 3.99 -2.22
CA ALA A 179 -3.35 4.76 -3.46
C ALA A 179 -4.72 5.26 -3.97
N ILE A 180 -5.75 5.32 -3.10
CA ILE A 180 -7.04 5.86 -3.53
C ILE A 180 -6.88 7.30 -4.03
N GLY A 181 -7.37 7.59 -5.26
CA GLY A 181 -7.22 8.89 -5.92
C GLY A 181 -5.87 9.13 -6.60
N ALA A 182 -4.95 8.17 -6.55
CA ALA A 182 -3.73 8.20 -7.37
C ALA A 182 -4.05 7.87 -8.83
N THR A 183 -3.25 8.38 -9.77
CA THR A 183 -3.42 8.08 -11.19
C THR A 183 -2.10 7.71 -11.85
N TYR A 184 -2.18 6.80 -12.83
CA TYR A 184 -1.07 6.45 -13.70
C TYR A 184 -1.52 6.60 -15.15
N ARG A 185 -0.81 7.44 -15.94
CA ARG A 185 -1.15 7.79 -17.33
C ARG A 185 -2.62 8.19 -17.50
N GLY A 186 -3.13 9.00 -16.57
CA GLY A 186 -4.49 9.51 -16.57
C GLY A 186 -5.59 8.53 -16.11
N LYS A 187 -5.26 7.28 -15.80
CA LYS A 187 -6.20 6.29 -15.25
C LYS A 187 -6.03 6.16 -13.74
N GLN A 188 -7.13 5.92 -13.02
CA GLN A 188 -7.11 5.72 -11.57
C GLN A 188 -6.34 4.46 -11.18
N ALA A 189 -5.54 4.51 -10.11
CA ALA A 189 -5.05 3.32 -9.42
C ALA A 189 -6.23 2.45 -9.01
N GLY A 190 -6.10 1.14 -9.15
CA GLY A 190 -7.22 0.21 -8.96
C GLY A 190 -7.94 -0.20 -10.24
N THR A 191 -7.52 0.35 -11.42
CA THR A 191 -8.18 0.03 -12.70
C THR A 191 -7.35 -0.82 -13.65
N PHE A 192 -6.16 -1.26 -13.25
CA PHE A 192 -5.23 -1.97 -14.13
C PHE A 192 -5.21 -3.49 -13.90
N GLY A 193 -5.38 -3.94 -12.66
CA GLY A 193 -5.41 -5.36 -12.32
C GLY A 193 -6.73 -6.05 -12.71
N ASP A 194 -6.75 -7.37 -12.72
CA ASP A 194 -7.98 -8.17 -12.85
C ASP A 194 -8.92 -7.89 -11.68
N MET A 195 -8.34 -7.72 -10.50
CA MET A 195 -8.97 -7.24 -9.28
C MET A 195 -8.04 -6.25 -8.59
N SER A 196 -8.62 -5.33 -7.81
CA SER A 196 -7.86 -4.40 -7.01
C SER A 196 -8.45 -4.24 -5.61
N CYS A 197 -7.60 -3.93 -4.63
CA CYS A 197 -7.97 -3.81 -3.22
C CYS A 197 -7.69 -2.42 -2.67
N PHE A 198 -8.59 -1.94 -1.81
CA PHE A 198 -8.45 -0.69 -1.06
C PHE A 198 -8.69 -0.97 0.43
N ALA A 199 -8.13 -0.12 1.29
CA ALA A 199 -8.30 -0.21 2.74
C ALA A 199 -8.74 1.13 3.32
N PHE A 200 -9.55 1.07 4.40
CA PHE A 200 -10.17 2.24 5.01
C PHE A 200 -9.84 2.38 6.50
N TYR A 201 -8.64 1.98 6.91
CA TYR A 201 -8.11 2.21 8.26
C TYR A 201 -7.96 3.72 8.52
N PRO A 202 -8.02 4.21 9.77
CA PRO A 202 -8.05 5.65 10.10
C PRO A 202 -6.89 6.50 9.57
N ASN A 203 -5.74 5.91 9.23
CA ASN A 203 -4.62 6.64 8.65
C ASN A 203 -4.67 6.78 7.12
N LYS A 204 -5.62 6.12 6.44
CA LYS A 204 -5.74 6.17 4.98
C LYS A 204 -6.30 7.51 4.49
N GLN A 205 -6.36 7.71 3.18
CA GLN A 205 -6.87 8.94 2.58
C GLN A 205 -8.34 9.20 2.94
N MET A 206 -9.11 8.13 3.06
CA MET A 206 -10.45 8.10 3.65
C MET A 206 -10.55 6.93 4.63
N THR A 207 -11.50 6.99 5.55
CA THR A 207 -11.68 5.95 6.55
C THR A 207 -13.12 5.45 6.63
N ALA A 208 -13.26 4.19 7.02
CA ALA A 208 -14.52 3.61 7.50
C ALA A 208 -14.38 3.11 8.96
N GLY A 209 -13.32 3.56 9.69
CA GLY A 209 -12.90 3.00 10.97
C GLY A 209 -12.10 1.71 10.75
N GLU A 210 -12.74 0.67 10.29
CA GLU A 210 -12.18 -0.54 9.69
C GLU A 210 -12.91 -0.80 8.37
N GLY A 211 -12.24 -1.41 7.40
CA GLY A 211 -12.86 -1.74 6.13
C GLY A 211 -11.86 -1.92 4.99
N GLY A 212 -12.37 -2.52 3.93
CA GLY A 212 -11.70 -2.66 2.64
C GLY A 212 -12.72 -2.73 1.52
N MET A 213 -12.22 -2.63 0.30
CA MET A 213 -13.03 -2.75 -0.91
C MET A 213 -12.26 -3.51 -1.97
N ILE A 214 -12.92 -4.45 -2.62
CA ILE A 214 -12.44 -5.10 -3.84
C ILE A 214 -13.13 -4.40 -5.00
N VAL A 215 -12.41 -4.09 -6.07
CA VAL A 215 -13.00 -3.60 -7.32
C VAL A 215 -12.57 -4.47 -8.50
N THR A 216 -13.48 -4.66 -9.46
CA THR A 216 -13.25 -5.44 -10.68
C THR A 216 -14.26 -5.09 -11.76
N ASP A 217 -13.93 -5.39 -13.04
CA ASP A 217 -14.88 -5.33 -14.14
C ASP A 217 -15.48 -6.71 -14.49
N GLU A 218 -14.91 -7.77 -13.90
CA GLU A 218 -15.29 -9.16 -14.16
C GLU A 218 -16.41 -9.63 -13.22
N ALA A 219 -17.59 -9.90 -13.80
CA ALA A 219 -18.76 -10.36 -13.03
C ALA A 219 -18.47 -11.65 -12.24
N ARG A 220 -17.64 -12.56 -12.79
CA ARG A 220 -17.24 -13.80 -12.11
C ARG A 220 -16.52 -13.53 -10.79
N PHE A 221 -15.56 -12.61 -10.78
CA PHE A 221 -14.81 -12.25 -9.56
C PHE A 221 -15.73 -11.56 -8.54
N ALA A 222 -16.58 -10.65 -9.02
CA ALA A 222 -17.54 -9.98 -8.15
C ALA A 222 -18.47 -10.99 -7.43
N ARG A 223 -19.02 -11.97 -8.16
CA ARG A 223 -19.86 -13.05 -7.58
C ARG A 223 -19.09 -13.87 -6.55
N LEU A 224 -17.89 -14.35 -6.91
CA LEU A 224 -17.06 -15.15 -6.01
C LEU A 224 -16.75 -14.38 -4.72
N CYS A 225 -16.31 -13.12 -4.81
CA CYS A 225 -15.98 -12.31 -3.65
C CYS A 225 -17.21 -12.02 -2.77
N ARG A 226 -18.37 -11.71 -3.37
CA ARG A 226 -19.63 -11.52 -2.62
C ARG A 226 -20.05 -12.77 -1.87
N SER A 227 -20.00 -13.93 -2.51
CA SER A 227 -20.28 -15.21 -1.88
C SER A 227 -19.31 -15.51 -0.73
N MET A 228 -17.99 -15.44 -1.01
CA MET A 228 -16.96 -15.79 -0.02
C MET A 228 -16.93 -14.83 1.19
N ARG A 229 -17.17 -13.52 1.02
CA ARG A 229 -17.25 -12.58 2.17
C ARG A 229 -18.42 -12.90 3.11
N ASN A 230 -19.47 -13.56 2.60
CA ASN A 230 -20.67 -13.92 3.33
C ASN A 230 -20.80 -15.44 3.47
N GLN A 231 -19.76 -16.08 3.99
CA GLN A 231 -19.74 -17.49 4.38
C GLN A 231 -19.97 -18.48 3.21
N GLY A 232 -19.73 -18.06 1.96
CA GLY A 232 -19.90 -18.93 0.79
C GLY A 232 -21.35 -19.12 0.34
N ARG A 233 -22.28 -18.25 0.75
CA ARG A 233 -23.68 -18.30 0.32
C ARG A 233 -23.80 -18.16 -1.18
N GLY A 234 -24.77 -18.90 -1.76
CA GLY A 234 -25.17 -18.81 -3.15
C GLY A 234 -25.91 -17.51 -3.48
N GLU A 235 -26.13 -17.28 -4.79
CA GLU A 235 -26.90 -16.11 -5.28
C GLU A 235 -28.43 -16.39 -5.33
N ASP A 236 -28.85 -17.64 -5.14
CA ASP A 236 -30.25 -18.06 -5.23
C ASP A 236 -31.13 -17.56 -4.07
N GLY A 237 -30.53 -16.82 -3.11
CA GLY A 237 -31.23 -16.25 -1.96
C GLY A 237 -31.71 -17.28 -0.94
N SER A 238 -31.38 -18.56 -1.12
CA SER A 238 -31.76 -19.61 -0.18
C SER A 238 -31.06 -19.42 1.16
N TRP A 239 -31.84 -19.44 2.24
CA TRP A 239 -31.31 -19.31 3.59
C TRP A 239 -30.50 -20.55 3.98
N LEU A 240 -29.24 -20.34 4.41
CA LEU A 240 -28.32 -21.40 4.84
C LEU A 240 -27.83 -22.35 3.73
N HIS A 241 -27.96 -21.98 2.45
CA HIS A 241 -27.30 -22.68 1.36
C HIS A 241 -25.91 -22.09 1.09
N HIS A 242 -24.87 -22.90 1.26
CA HIS A 242 -23.47 -22.50 1.09
C HIS A 242 -22.85 -23.31 -0.05
N GLU A 243 -22.53 -22.66 -1.15
CA GLU A 243 -21.99 -23.29 -2.35
C GLU A 243 -20.48 -23.57 -2.28
N ARG A 244 -19.80 -22.86 -1.39
CA ARG A 244 -18.35 -22.92 -1.25
C ARG A 244 -17.88 -22.55 0.16
N VAL A 245 -16.62 -22.86 0.46
CA VAL A 245 -15.97 -22.31 1.65
C VAL A 245 -15.92 -20.79 1.55
N GLY A 246 -16.40 -20.12 2.57
CA GLY A 246 -16.37 -18.67 2.67
C GLY A 246 -16.03 -18.20 4.08
N TYR A 247 -16.00 -16.89 4.25
CA TYR A 247 -15.51 -16.21 5.45
C TYR A 247 -16.58 -15.27 6.01
N ASN A 248 -16.41 -14.83 7.21
CA ASN A 248 -17.19 -13.75 7.79
C ASN A 248 -16.44 -12.41 7.62
N TYR A 249 -16.34 -11.95 6.38
CA TYR A 249 -15.63 -10.72 6.02
C TYR A 249 -16.57 -9.56 5.65
N ARG A 250 -17.83 -9.66 6.10
CA ARG A 250 -18.83 -8.60 5.88
C ARG A 250 -18.41 -7.30 6.56
N LEU A 251 -18.63 -6.18 5.89
CA LEU A 251 -18.58 -4.85 6.49
C LEU A 251 -19.95 -4.54 7.08
N SER A 252 -20.01 -4.00 8.29
CA SER A 252 -21.27 -3.58 8.90
C SER A 252 -21.83 -2.32 8.23
N ASP A 253 -23.14 -2.12 8.34
CA ASP A 253 -23.79 -0.93 7.76
C ASP A 253 -23.31 0.37 8.43
N ILE A 254 -22.89 0.32 9.67
CA ILE A 254 -22.28 1.46 10.39
C ILE A 254 -20.99 1.90 9.69
N HIS A 255 -20.09 0.94 9.37
CA HIS A 255 -18.84 1.24 8.66
C HIS A 255 -19.11 1.63 7.19
N CYS A 256 -20.13 1.03 6.57
CA CYS A 256 -20.56 1.43 5.22
C CYS A 256 -21.06 2.87 5.19
N ALA A 257 -21.81 3.31 6.18
CA ALA A 257 -22.30 4.69 6.31
C ALA A 257 -21.14 5.68 6.46
N LEU A 258 -20.19 5.37 7.34
CA LEU A 258 -18.97 6.17 7.49
C LEU A 258 -18.18 6.23 6.18
N GLY A 259 -17.94 5.07 5.54
CA GLY A 259 -17.24 4.97 4.26
C GLY A 259 -17.93 5.71 3.12
N LEU A 260 -19.27 5.65 3.05
CA LEU A 260 -20.07 6.38 2.05
C LEU A 260 -19.90 7.90 2.22
N ALA A 261 -20.02 8.42 3.44
CA ALA A 261 -19.82 9.84 3.70
C ALA A 261 -18.41 10.30 3.32
N GLN A 262 -17.40 9.47 3.62
CA GLN A 262 -16.00 9.75 3.30
C GLN A 262 -15.74 9.72 1.77
N VAL A 263 -16.26 8.75 1.03
CA VAL A 263 -16.05 8.70 -0.43
C VAL A 263 -16.75 9.87 -1.14
N GLU A 264 -17.86 10.37 -0.61
CA GLU A 264 -18.53 11.58 -1.13
C GLU A 264 -17.69 12.84 -0.92
N ARG A 265 -16.83 12.86 0.10
CA ARG A 265 -15.88 13.94 0.40
C ARG A 265 -14.45 13.68 -0.11
N LEU A 266 -14.21 12.58 -0.81
CA LEU A 266 -12.87 12.14 -1.17
C LEU A 266 -12.04 13.24 -1.85
N GLY A 267 -12.63 13.99 -2.79
CA GLY A 267 -11.95 15.09 -3.46
C GLY A 267 -11.44 16.18 -2.49
N GLU A 268 -12.25 16.56 -1.50
CA GLU A 268 -11.86 17.50 -0.45
C GLU A 268 -10.70 16.95 0.40
N LEU A 269 -10.78 15.68 0.80
CA LEU A 269 -9.76 15.02 1.62
C LEU A 269 -8.41 14.95 0.89
N LEU A 270 -8.42 14.61 -0.40
CA LEU A 270 -7.21 14.56 -1.22
C LEU A 270 -6.56 15.93 -1.40
N VAL A 271 -7.35 16.99 -1.60
CA VAL A 271 -6.85 18.38 -1.68
C VAL A 271 -6.18 18.80 -0.37
N LYS A 272 -6.79 18.49 0.78
CA LYS A 272 -6.20 18.79 2.10
C LYS A 272 -4.86 18.08 2.30
N ARG A 273 -4.78 16.79 1.94
CA ARG A 273 -3.55 16.00 2.05
C ARG A 273 -2.45 16.53 1.09
N ASP A 274 -2.80 16.87 -0.14
CA ASP A 274 -1.84 17.47 -1.09
C ASP A 274 -1.27 18.81 -0.55
N ARG A 275 -2.12 19.67 0.05
CA ARG A 275 -1.67 20.90 0.70
C ARG A 275 -0.64 20.62 1.80
N VAL A 276 -0.91 19.64 2.67
CA VAL A 276 0.01 19.27 3.76
C VAL A 276 1.34 18.77 3.18
N ALA A 277 1.31 17.91 2.16
CA ALA A 277 2.51 17.40 1.51
C ALA A 277 3.36 18.52 0.88
N ARG A 278 2.74 19.44 0.14
CA ARG A 278 3.44 20.61 -0.43
C ARG A 278 4.03 21.53 0.64
N THR A 279 3.36 21.65 1.80
CA THR A 279 3.90 22.42 2.93
C THR A 279 5.15 21.77 3.48
N TYR A 280 5.15 20.43 3.66
CA TYR A 280 6.35 19.67 4.00
C TYR A 280 7.45 19.83 2.96
N ASP A 281 7.12 19.73 1.67
CA ASP A 281 8.07 19.86 0.57
C ASP A 281 8.84 21.19 0.65
N ARG A 282 8.13 22.28 0.95
CA ARG A 282 8.73 23.59 1.08
C ARG A 282 9.59 23.73 2.33
N ILE A 283 9.10 23.26 3.49
CA ILE A 283 9.76 23.47 4.79
C ILE A 283 10.98 22.54 4.96
N LEU A 284 10.88 21.31 4.43
CA LEU A 284 11.97 20.34 4.48
C LEU A 284 13.02 20.56 3.38
N ALA A 285 12.80 21.49 2.46
CA ALA A 285 13.79 21.84 1.43
C ALA A 285 15.08 22.33 2.11
N GLY A 286 16.22 21.73 1.77
CA GLY A 286 17.54 22.10 2.31
C GLY A 286 17.89 21.48 3.65
N ILE A 287 17.09 20.60 4.25
CA ILE A 287 17.57 19.78 5.36
C ILE A 287 18.60 18.78 4.83
N PRO A 288 19.83 18.78 5.37
CA PRO A 288 20.89 17.92 4.87
C PRO A 288 20.63 16.44 5.17
N HIS A 289 21.36 15.57 4.49
CA HIS A 289 21.38 14.12 4.73
C HIS A 289 20.03 13.42 4.58
N MET A 290 19.07 14.01 3.87
CA MET A 290 17.80 13.35 3.53
C MET A 290 17.28 13.78 2.17
N ARG A 291 16.48 12.91 1.57
CA ARG A 291 15.68 13.21 0.37
C ARG A 291 14.20 12.97 0.64
N ARG A 292 13.37 13.71 -0.08
CA ARG A 292 11.93 13.50 -0.16
C ARG A 292 11.65 12.52 -1.31
N LEU A 293 10.52 11.82 -1.24
CA LEU A 293 10.08 11.01 -2.36
C LEU A 293 9.71 11.92 -3.53
N GLN A 294 10.20 11.55 -4.72
CA GLN A 294 9.94 12.30 -5.95
C GLN A 294 8.70 11.76 -6.65
N ASP A 295 8.05 12.63 -7.42
CA ASP A 295 7.01 12.21 -8.35
C ASP A 295 7.64 11.66 -9.63
N VAL A 296 6.96 10.72 -10.28
CA VAL A 296 7.38 10.06 -11.51
C VAL A 296 6.52 10.57 -12.66
N ALA A 297 7.13 10.82 -13.80
CA ALA A 297 6.42 11.26 -14.99
C ALA A 297 5.28 10.30 -15.35
N GLY A 298 4.10 10.86 -15.61
CA GLY A 298 2.90 10.09 -15.92
C GLY A 298 2.17 9.47 -14.73
N ALA A 299 2.72 9.58 -13.51
CA ALA A 299 2.06 9.15 -12.29
C ALA A 299 1.74 10.34 -11.38
N LYS A 300 0.54 10.33 -10.78
CA LYS A 300 0.15 11.28 -9.74
C LYS A 300 -0.03 10.52 -8.44
N ARG A 301 0.79 10.86 -7.45
CA ARG A 301 0.71 10.30 -6.10
C ARG A 301 -0.57 10.73 -5.39
N SER A 302 -1.15 9.83 -4.62
CA SER A 302 -2.14 10.16 -3.60
C SER A 302 -1.51 9.99 -2.22
N TRP A 303 -1.35 11.10 -1.51
CA TRP A 303 -0.61 11.10 -0.27
C TRP A 303 -1.33 10.31 0.84
N PHE A 304 -0.83 9.13 1.15
CA PHE A 304 -1.21 8.31 2.29
C PHE A 304 -0.40 8.65 3.54
N VAL A 305 0.89 8.82 3.37
CA VAL A 305 1.87 9.11 4.41
C VAL A 305 2.93 10.04 3.83
N TYR A 306 3.62 10.80 4.66
CA TYR A 306 4.77 11.61 4.22
C TYR A 306 6.06 10.94 4.68
N ILE A 307 6.84 10.46 3.71
CA ILE A 307 8.08 9.73 3.93
C ILE A 307 9.28 10.61 3.56
N VAL A 308 10.30 10.56 4.39
CA VAL A 308 11.65 11.03 4.04
C VAL A 308 12.61 9.84 4.09
N GLN A 309 13.58 9.84 3.19
CA GLN A 309 14.63 8.84 3.14
C GLN A 309 15.96 9.47 3.53
N LEU A 310 16.64 8.89 4.51
CA LEU A 310 17.95 9.35 4.95
C LEU A 310 19.03 9.01 3.91
N ALA A 311 20.11 9.79 3.92
CA ALA A 311 21.24 9.65 2.99
C ALA A 311 21.93 8.26 3.09
N PRO A 312 22.64 7.81 2.03
CA PRO A 312 23.23 6.47 1.96
C PRO A 312 24.16 6.10 3.13
N HIS A 313 24.85 7.03 3.72
CA HIS A 313 25.75 6.80 4.84
C HIS A 313 25.06 6.73 6.22
N ILE A 314 23.72 6.86 6.25
CA ILE A 314 22.93 6.79 7.49
C ILE A 314 22.23 5.43 7.51
N GLY A 315 22.73 4.56 8.38
CA GLY A 315 22.14 3.24 8.59
C GLY A 315 20.99 3.25 9.60
N GLN A 316 20.44 2.05 9.83
CA GLN A 316 19.29 1.81 10.70
C GLN A 316 19.48 2.39 12.12
N ASP A 317 20.65 2.20 12.73
CA ASP A 317 20.92 2.64 14.10
C ASP A 317 20.77 4.17 14.25
N LYS A 318 21.32 4.94 13.31
CA LYS A 318 21.17 6.40 13.32
C LYS A 318 19.71 6.81 13.05
N ARG A 319 19.04 6.15 12.08
CA ARG A 319 17.61 6.36 11.82
C ARG A 319 16.78 6.14 13.09
N ASP A 320 17.04 5.08 13.84
CA ASP A 320 16.29 4.75 15.05
C ASP A 320 16.54 5.77 16.18
N ARG A 321 17.77 6.29 16.31
CA ARG A 321 18.04 7.42 17.25
C ARG A 321 17.33 8.70 16.83
N ILE A 322 17.25 9.02 15.52
CA ILE A 322 16.48 10.16 15.03
C ILE A 322 15.00 9.99 15.39
N LEU A 323 14.42 8.81 15.14
CA LEU A 323 13.02 8.50 15.51
C LEU A 323 12.80 8.64 17.03
N GLN A 324 13.74 8.19 17.84
CA GLN A 324 13.67 8.33 19.31
C GLN A 324 13.64 9.78 19.75
N ARG A 325 14.49 10.64 19.17
CA ARG A 325 14.51 12.09 19.46
C ARG A 325 13.19 12.75 19.12
N LEU A 326 12.62 12.45 17.96
CA LEU A 326 11.29 12.94 17.55
C LEU A 326 10.21 12.51 18.55
N ARG A 327 10.21 11.24 18.98
CA ARG A 327 9.23 10.72 19.96
C ARG A 327 9.37 11.39 21.33
N ILE A 328 10.61 11.64 21.79
CA ILE A 328 10.88 12.39 23.05
C ILE A 328 10.30 13.81 22.95
N ALA A 329 10.38 14.44 21.78
CA ALA A 329 9.78 15.75 21.52
C ALA A 329 8.23 15.69 21.34
N GLY A 330 7.59 14.54 21.56
CA GLY A 330 6.14 14.37 21.41
C GLY A 330 5.66 14.31 19.96
N ILE A 331 6.52 13.93 19.02
CA ILE A 331 6.22 13.81 17.59
C ILE A 331 6.01 12.32 17.23
N GLY A 332 4.82 11.97 16.76
CA GLY A 332 4.50 10.64 16.24
C GLY A 332 5.27 10.35 14.95
N CYS A 333 6.10 9.31 14.95
CA CYS A 333 6.88 8.90 13.79
C CYS A 333 7.17 7.41 13.82
N GLN A 334 7.43 6.80 12.63
CA GLN A 334 7.71 5.39 12.49
C GLN A 334 8.71 5.09 11.38
N ALA A 335 9.41 3.94 11.49
CA ALA A 335 10.10 3.35 10.36
C ALA A 335 9.06 2.76 9.38
N TYR A 336 9.13 3.12 8.11
CA TYR A 336 8.19 2.68 7.08
C TYR A 336 8.93 2.31 5.79
N PHE A 337 8.95 1.05 5.38
CA PHE A 337 8.50 -0.15 6.04
C PHE A 337 9.68 -1.00 6.50
N PRO A 338 9.59 -1.70 7.64
CA PRO A 338 10.47 -2.84 7.88
C PRO A 338 10.24 -3.87 6.77
N ALA A 339 11.32 -4.35 6.14
CA ALA A 339 11.24 -5.30 5.04
C ALA A 339 10.55 -6.60 5.49
N ILE A 340 9.54 -7.06 4.73
CA ILE A 340 8.71 -8.21 5.09
C ILE A 340 9.56 -9.49 5.21
N HIS A 341 10.51 -9.72 4.29
CA HIS A 341 11.36 -10.91 4.31
C HIS A 341 12.27 -11.02 5.55
N ARG A 342 12.48 -9.91 6.28
CA ARG A 342 13.22 -9.88 7.55
C ARG A 342 12.35 -10.16 8.78
N GLN A 343 11.02 -10.34 8.60
CA GLN A 343 10.13 -10.62 9.71
C GLN A 343 10.37 -12.04 10.27
N PRO A 344 10.37 -12.22 11.60
CA PRO A 344 10.74 -13.49 12.22
C PRO A 344 9.95 -14.71 11.73
N PHE A 345 8.64 -14.54 11.47
CA PHE A 345 7.76 -15.63 11.03
C PHE A 345 8.00 -16.09 9.58
N LEU A 346 8.72 -15.28 8.78
CA LEU A 346 9.05 -15.62 7.38
C LEU A 346 10.43 -16.22 7.19
N LYS A 347 11.26 -16.27 8.24
CA LYS A 347 12.67 -16.68 8.15
C LYS A 347 12.90 -17.98 7.37
N ASP A 348 12.02 -18.96 7.57
CA ASP A 348 12.11 -20.29 6.94
C ASP A 348 11.18 -20.47 5.74
N LEU A 349 10.39 -19.44 5.38
CA LEU A 349 9.39 -19.48 4.31
C LEU A 349 9.80 -18.69 3.07
N VAL A 350 10.82 -17.82 3.21
CA VAL A 350 11.21 -16.90 2.13
C VAL A 350 12.18 -17.59 1.17
N HIS A 351 11.81 -17.57 -0.11
CA HIS A 351 12.71 -17.88 -1.21
C HIS A 351 13.00 -16.60 -2.01
N LEU A 352 14.30 -16.29 -2.19
CA LEU A 352 14.78 -15.12 -2.92
C LEU A 352 15.46 -15.59 -4.21
N PRO A 353 14.73 -15.82 -5.29
CA PRO A 353 15.27 -16.47 -6.51
C PRO A 353 16.34 -15.65 -7.22
N LEU A 354 16.30 -14.33 -7.08
CA LEU A 354 17.30 -13.39 -7.64
C LEU A 354 18.33 -12.94 -6.58
N GLY A 355 18.42 -13.64 -5.45
CA GLY A 355 19.32 -13.29 -4.36
C GLY A 355 18.82 -12.16 -3.47
N ARG A 356 19.74 -11.41 -2.89
CA ARG A 356 19.44 -10.39 -1.89
C ARG A 356 18.60 -9.24 -2.45
N LEU A 357 17.62 -8.75 -1.66
CA LEU A 357 16.79 -7.59 -1.99
C LEU A 357 17.48 -6.30 -1.53
N HIS A 358 18.53 -5.91 -2.26
CA HIS A 358 19.45 -4.84 -1.86
C HIS A 358 18.75 -3.49 -1.66
N GLU A 359 17.98 -3.05 -2.66
CA GLU A 359 17.29 -1.76 -2.61
C GLU A 359 16.17 -1.73 -1.56
N THR A 360 15.46 -2.85 -1.41
CA THR A 360 14.46 -3.05 -0.34
C THR A 360 15.08 -2.89 1.05
N GLU A 361 16.24 -3.53 1.28
CA GLU A 361 16.92 -3.45 2.58
C GLU A 361 17.43 -2.05 2.87
N ILE A 362 18.01 -1.39 1.87
CA ILE A 362 18.44 0.01 1.97
C ILE A 362 17.25 0.93 2.30
N ALA A 363 16.13 0.79 1.59
CA ALA A 363 14.94 1.60 1.85
C ALA A 363 14.38 1.34 3.24
N SER A 364 14.30 0.07 3.65
CA SER A 364 13.84 -0.34 4.98
C SER A 364 14.69 0.28 6.11
N ASP A 365 15.99 0.37 5.93
CA ASP A 365 16.91 0.90 6.94
C ASP A 365 16.88 2.43 7.03
N ARG A 366 16.37 3.14 6.01
CA ARG A 366 16.52 4.61 5.89
C ARG A 366 15.21 5.40 5.80
N CYS A 367 14.08 4.76 5.49
CA CYS A 367 12.81 5.46 5.40
C CYS A 367 12.19 5.69 6.79
N LEU A 368 11.67 6.88 6.99
CA LEU A 368 10.89 7.25 8.16
C LEU A 368 9.66 8.05 7.77
N ALA A 369 8.53 7.78 8.44
CA ALA A 369 7.28 8.49 8.29
C ALA A 369 7.18 9.63 9.31
N LEU A 370 6.82 10.80 8.83
CA LEU A 370 6.49 11.98 9.61
C LEU A 370 4.97 12.06 9.85
N PRO A 371 4.51 12.85 10.84
CA PRO A 371 3.10 13.14 11.05
C PRO A 371 2.43 13.59 9.76
N PHE A 372 1.31 12.92 9.39
CA PHE A 372 0.64 13.25 8.15
C PHE A 372 -0.86 12.96 8.21
N PHE A 373 -1.68 14.01 8.15
CA PHE A 373 -3.16 13.93 8.11
C PHE A 373 -3.76 15.22 7.56
N SER A 374 -5.01 15.17 7.11
CA SER A 374 -5.70 16.23 6.35
C SER A 374 -5.70 17.60 7.04
N ASN A 375 -5.83 17.62 8.37
CA ASN A 375 -5.97 18.83 9.18
C ASN A 375 -4.67 19.20 9.94
N LEU A 376 -3.52 18.65 9.51
CA LEU A 376 -2.21 19.02 10.10
C LEU A 376 -1.90 20.48 9.81
N LYS A 377 -1.60 21.25 10.87
CA LYS A 377 -1.38 22.69 10.81
C LYS A 377 0.07 23.01 10.40
N THR A 378 0.26 24.18 9.78
CA THR A 378 1.60 24.63 9.34
C THR A 378 2.57 24.73 10.52
N GLU A 379 2.14 25.26 11.67
CA GLU A 379 2.96 25.41 12.87
C GLU A 379 3.41 24.03 13.41
N GLN A 380 2.56 23.00 13.28
CA GLN A 380 2.94 21.64 13.65
C GLN A 380 3.98 21.06 12.67
N ILE A 381 3.86 21.35 11.37
CA ILE A 381 4.83 20.93 10.35
C ILE A 381 6.18 21.61 10.59
N GLU A 382 6.19 22.92 10.91
CA GLU A 382 7.39 23.68 11.24
C GLU A 382 8.11 23.10 12.46
N TYR A 383 7.36 22.79 13.51
CA TYR A 383 7.90 22.13 14.71
C TYR A 383 8.51 20.76 14.40
N VAL A 384 7.81 19.92 13.61
CA VAL A 384 8.32 18.62 13.16
C VAL A 384 9.61 18.79 12.37
N ALA A 385 9.65 19.74 11.44
CA ALA A 385 10.79 19.95 10.55
C ALA A 385 12.03 20.46 11.32
N GLU A 386 11.85 21.38 12.28
CA GLU A 386 12.94 21.89 13.09
C GLU A 386 13.52 20.78 13.98
N THR A 387 12.66 20.03 14.68
CA THR A 387 13.09 18.91 15.51
C THR A 387 13.79 17.82 14.68
N LEU A 388 13.29 17.55 13.46
CA LEU A 388 13.95 16.61 12.54
C LEU A 388 15.33 17.11 12.10
N ARG A 389 15.45 18.39 11.76
CA ARG A 389 16.74 19.01 11.41
C ARG A 389 17.75 18.86 12.52
N GLU A 390 17.38 19.23 13.76
CA GLU A 390 18.23 19.09 14.93
C GLU A 390 18.66 17.64 15.16
N ALA A 391 17.71 16.69 15.05
CA ALA A 391 17.99 15.29 15.22
C ALA A 391 18.97 14.76 14.16
N VAL A 392 18.77 15.12 12.88
CA VAL A 392 19.64 14.69 11.78
C VAL A 392 21.05 15.29 11.92
N VAL A 393 21.15 16.59 12.20
CA VAL A 393 22.45 17.26 12.40
C VAL A 393 23.20 16.68 13.59
N SER A 394 22.51 16.40 14.69
CA SER A 394 23.11 15.79 15.88
C SER A 394 23.68 14.39 15.65
N GLU A 395 23.04 13.59 14.78
CA GLU A 395 23.47 12.22 14.48
C GLU A 395 24.48 12.12 13.32
N CYS A 396 24.52 13.12 12.43
CA CYS A 396 25.28 13.06 11.19
C CYS A 396 26.34 14.15 11.04
N GLY A 397 26.34 15.15 11.93
CA GLY A 397 27.14 16.37 11.82
C GLY A 397 26.46 17.43 10.94
N ALA A 398 26.89 18.68 11.07
CA ALA A 398 26.48 19.72 10.12
C ALA A 398 27.17 19.42 8.78
N ALA A 399 26.40 19.06 7.74
CA ALA A 399 26.96 18.98 6.40
C ALA A 399 27.31 20.38 5.93
N GLU A 400 28.50 20.54 5.34
CA GLU A 400 28.73 21.65 4.41
C GLU A 400 27.62 21.56 3.35
N ILE A 401 26.85 22.63 3.14
CA ILE A 401 25.80 22.70 2.12
C ILE A 401 26.52 22.46 0.78
N PRO A 402 26.27 21.36 0.06
CA PRO A 402 26.86 21.19 -1.25
C PRO A 402 26.33 22.34 -2.11
N THR A 403 27.22 23.15 -2.64
CA THR A 403 26.89 24.03 -3.75
C THR A 403 26.23 23.17 -4.84
N VAL A 404 25.17 23.68 -5.44
CA VAL A 404 24.12 23.05 -6.29
C VAL A 404 24.60 22.11 -7.46
N THR A 405 25.81 21.57 -7.45
CA THR A 405 26.39 20.82 -8.57
C THR A 405 26.65 19.33 -8.36
N GLN A 406 26.38 18.77 -7.16
CA GLN A 406 26.53 17.32 -6.98
C GLN A 406 25.33 16.74 -6.24
N ASN A 407 24.46 16.05 -6.96
CA ASN A 407 23.41 15.23 -6.40
C ASN A 407 24.05 13.90 -5.92
N PRO A 408 24.24 13.67 -4.61
CA PRO A 408 24.93 12.45 -4.10
C PRO A 408 24.12 11.15 -4.34
N PHE A 409 22.96 11.25 -4.97
CA PHE A 409 22.09 10.12 -5.33
C PHE A 409 22.24 9.69 -6.80
N CYS A 410 23.18 10.32 -7.57
CA CYS A 410 23.37 10.06 -9.01
C CYS A 410 24.64 9.23 -9.33
N GLU A 411 25.33 8.65 -8.34
CA GLU A 411 26.61 7.94 -8.57
C GLU A 411 26.49 6.52 -9.14
N THR A 412 25.28 6.01 -9.44
CA THR A 412 25.13 4.64 -9.94
C THR A 412 25.09 4.50 -11.47
N GLU A 413 25.12 5.58 -12.25
CA GLU A 413 25.07 5.48 -13.72
C GLU A 413 26.43 5.51 -14.44
N SER A 414 27.52 5.91 -13.78
CA SER A 414 28.82 6.05 -14.46
C SER A 414 29.68 4.80 -14.46
N THR A 415 29.42 3.82 -13.59
CA THR A 415 30.26 2.61 -13.47
C THR A 415 29.84 1.45 -14.39
N LEU A 416 28.73 1.57 -15.11
CA LEU A 416 28.23 0.53 -16.01
C LEU A 416 28.54 0.80 -17.51
N ARG A 417 29.23 1.90 -17.85
CA ARG A 417 29.61 2.21 -19.26
C ARG A 417 31.03 1.86 -19.64
N GLU A 418 31.88 1.37 -18.75
CA GLU A 418 33.28 0.99 -19.07
C GLU A 418 33.52 -0.52 -19.12
N GLN A 419 32.48 -1.37 -19.12
CA GLN A 419 32.64 -2.81 -19.34
C GLN A 419 31.56 -3.34 -20.33
N VAL A 420 31.60 -2.86 -21.58
CA VAL A 420 31.08 -3.57 -22.75
C VAL A 420 32.07 -3.40 -23.89
#